data_e2677b77f2f0fbad2a711d28031e7677
#
_entry.id   e2677b77f2f0fbad2a711d28031e7677
#
_cell.length_a   1.000
_cell.length_b   1.000
_cell.length_c   1.000
_cell.angle_alpha   90.00
_cell.angle_beta   90.00
_cell.angle_gamma   90.00
#
_symmetry.space_group_name_H-M   'P 1'
#
loop_
_entity.id
_entity.type
_entity.pdbx_description
1 polymer ?
#
loop_
_entity_poly.entity_id
_entity_poly.type
_entity_poly.pdbx_seq_one_letter_code
_entity_poly.pdbx_strand_id
1 'polypeptide(L)'
;ADAFLDEGLIVAARGRTRDATFRHYAAPGDLLDGAPLVVLVNGASASASEIVAGALKAHGRATVAGTRTFGKGSVQTVMPLSGGAAIKLTTSRYYTPDGASIQGEGIVPDVDLTDAPADAALRAAERLLQAPPLLLQTRAR
;
A
#
# COMPACT_ATOMS: atom_id res chain seq x y z
N ALA A 1 2.10 5.52 -5.83
CA ALA A 1 3.05 4.43 -6.08
C ALA A 1 3.75 4.62 -7.42
N ASP A 2 3.00 4.92 -8.46
CA ASP A 2 3.48 5.08 -9.83
C ASP A 2 4.78 5.91 -9.93
N ALA A 3 4.79 7.07 -9.31
CA ALA A 3 5.95 7.99 -9.31
C ALA A 3 7.28 7.41 -8.74
N PHE A 4 7.24 6.23 -8.13
CA PHE A 4 8.39 5.57 -7.51
C PHE A 4 8.61 4.14 -8.02
N LEU A 5 7.94 3.76 -9.11
CA LEU A 5 8.07 2.45 -9.75
C LEU A 5 8.31 2.65 -11.24
N ASP A 6 9.20 1.88 -11.83
CA ASP A 6 9.46 1.90 -13.28
C ASP A 6 8.53 0.95 -14.05
N GLU A 7 8.03 -0.08 -13.38
CA GLU A 7 7.15 -1.09 -13.97
C GLU A 7 6.42 -1.92 -12.91
N GLY A 8 5.55 -2.79 -13.37
CA GLY A 8 4.88 -3.78 -12.53
C GLY A 8 3.47 -3.37 -12.11
N LEU A 9 2.77 -4.32 -11.48
CA LEU A 9 1.42 -4.12 -10.99
C LEU A 9 1.44 -3.24 -9.73
N ILE A 10 0.62 -2.19 -9.68
CA ILE A 10 0.41 -1.37 -8.48
C ILE A 10 -0.70 -1.99 -7.62
N VAL A 11 -1.84 -2.31 -8.24
CA VAL A 11 -3.01 -2.85 -7.54
C VAL A 11 -3.89 -3.61 -8.51
N ALA A 12 -4.49 -4.70 -8.03
CA ALA A 12 -5.62 -5.35 -8.69
C ALA A 12 -6.90 -5.12 -7.90
N ALA A 13 -8.01 -4.90 -8.61
CA ALA A 13 -9.34 -4.96 -8.02
C ALA A 13 -10.09 -6.14 -8.64
N ARG A 14 -10.79 -6.91 -7.80
CA ARG A 14 -11.64 -8.02 -8.24
C ARG A 14 -13.05 -7.81 -7.73
N GLY A 15 -13.99 -7.74 -8.65
CA GLY A 15 -15.40 -7.62 -8.37
C GLY A 15 -16.21 -8.74 -9.03
N ARG A 16 -17.54 -8.68 -8.87
CA ARG A 16 -18.47 -9.66 -9.40
C ARG A 16 -18.66 -9.51 -10.92
N THR A 17 -18.53 -8.29 -11.44
CA THR A 17 -18.67 -7.97 -12.86
C THR A 17 -17.33 -7.66 -13.50
N ARG A 18 -17.26 -7.67 -14.85
CA ARG A 18 -16.02 -7.28 -15.57
C ARG A 18 -15.60 -5.85 -15.28
N ASP A 19 -16.55 -4.92 -15.22
CA ASP A 19 -16.30 -3.50 -14.97
C ASP A 19 -15.80 -3.23 -13.53
N ALA A 20 -16.10 -4.15 -12.60
CA ALA A 20 -15.64 -4.12 -11.22
C ALA A 20 -14.28 -4.83 -11.02
N THR A 21 -13.66 -5.31 -12.12
CA THR A 21 -12.36 -5.99 -12.12
C THR A 21 -11.39 -5.22 -12.99
N PHE A 22 -10.30 -4.73 -12.38
CA PHE A 22 -9.27 -3.96 -13.09
C PHE A 22 -7.88 -4.16 -12.47
N ARG A 23 -6.86 -3.73 -13.21
CA ARG A 23 -5.48 -3.70 -12.77
C ARG A 23 -4.85 -2.38 -13.18
N HIS A 24 -4.06 -1.81 -12.29
CA HIS A 24 -3.23 -0.64 -12.57
C HIS A 24 -1.77 -1.01 -12.49
N TYR A 25 -1.02 -0.64 -13.52
CA TYR A 25 0.40 -0.88 -13.64
C TYR A 25 1.16 0.44 -13.57
N ALA A 26 2.39 0.39 -13.12
CA ALA A 26 3.29 1.53 -13.14
C ALA A 26 3.74 1.82 -14.58
N ALA A 27 3.90 3.12 -14.85
CA ALA A 27 4.57 3.63 -16.04
C ALA A 27 6.04 3.92 -15.72
N PRO A 28 6.97 3.82 -16.70
CA PRO A 28 8.38 4.11 -16.47
C PRO A 28 8.61 5.52 -15.92
N GLY A 29 9.48 5.65 -14.93
CA GLY A 29 9.88 6.95 -14.38
C GLY A 29 9.90 7.06 -12.87
N ASP A 30 10.77 6.27 -12.19
CA ASP A 30 11.03 6.47 -10.76
C ASP A 30 11.66 7.85 -10.52
N LEU A 31 10.90 8.77 -9.91
CA LEU A 31 11.34 10.14 -9.63
C LEU A 31 12.56 10.23 -8.70
N LEU A 32 12.86 9.17 -7.96
CA LEU A 32 14.00 9.11 -7.04
C LEU A 32 15.21 8.36 -7.63
N ASP A 33 15.11 7.89 -8.87
CA ASP A 33 16.20 7.16 -9.56
C ASP A 33 16.81 6.06 -8.67
N GLY A 34 15.93 5.26 -8.05
CA GLY A 34 16.34 4.17 -7.17
C GLY A 34 16.84 4.58 -5.77
N ALA A 35 16.85 5.87 -5.42
CA ALA A 35 17.27 6.29 -4.07
C ALA A 35 16.43 5.61 -2.98
N PRO A 36 17.00 5.34 -1.80
CA PRO A 36 16.30 4.69 -0.70
C PRO A 36 14.99 5.38 -0.33
N LEU A 37 13.94 4.60 -0.10
CA LEU A 37 12.62 5.09 0.24
C LEU A 37 12.08 4.35 1.47
N VAL A 38 11.54 5.09 2.42
CA VAL A 38 10.84 4.56 3.59
C VAL A 38 9.41 5.10 3.61
N VAL A 39 8.45 4.21 3.81
CA VAL A 39 7.03 4.55 3.94
C VAL A 39 6.61 4.33 5.39
N LEU A 40 6.25 5.41 6.08
CA LEU A 40 5.70 5.34 7.44
C LEU A 40 4.20 5.10 7.41
N VAL A 41 3.75 4.09 8.15
CA VAL A 41 2.34 3.69 8.24
C VAL A 41 1.91 3.47 9.69
N ASN A 42 0.61 3.59 9.93
CA ASN A 42 0.01 3.25 11.22
C ASN A 42 -1.43 2.73 11.04
N GLY A 43 -2.11 2.40 12.14
CA GLY A 43 -3.47 1.88 12.12
C GLY A 43 -4.54 2.83 11.54
N ALA A 44 -4.22 4.10 11.30
CA ALA A 44 -5.07 5.06 10.60
C ALA A 44 -4.79 5.13 9.08
N SER A 45 -3.67 4.55 8.63
CA SER A 45 -3.36 4.44 7.20
C SER A 45 -4.33 3.48 6.54
N ALA A 46 -5.12 3.95 5.57
CA ALA A 46 -6.22 3.19 5.00
C ALA A 46 -6.39 3.41 3.49
N SER A 47 -7.01 2.43 2.80
CA SER A 47 -7.45 2.54 1.40
C SER A 47 -6.30 2.87 0.44
N ALA A 48 -6.28 4.05 -0.19
CA ALA A 48 -5.23 4.46 -1.13
C ALA A 48 -3.83 4.42 -0.51
N SER A 49 -3.69 4.76 0.77
CA SER A 49 -2.41 4.66 1.50
C SER A 49 -1.92 3.23 1.59
N GLU A 50 -2.84 2.27 1.75
CA GLU A 50 -2.52 0.84 1.79
C GLU A 50 -2.15 0.30 0.40
N ILE A 51 -2.76 0.82 -0.66
CA ILE A 51 -2.36 0.50 -2.05
C ILE A 51 -0.93 0.98 -2.29
N VAL A 52 -0.59 2.22 -1.90
CA VAL A 52 0.77 2.77 -2.06
C VAL A 52 1.78 1.95 -1.28
N ALA A 53 1.55 1.74 0.02
CA ALA A 53 2.47 0.99 0.87
C ALA A 53 2.64 -0.45 0.40
N GLY A 54 1.53 -1.13 0.08
CA GLY A 54 1.54 -2.51 -0.40
C GLY A 54 2.25 -2.68 -1.74
N ALA A 55 2.05 -1.75 -2.69
CA ALA A 55 2.73 -1.79 -3.98
C ALA A 55 4.24 -1.61 -3.82
N LEU A 56 4.67 -0.56 -3.13
CA LEU A 56 6.09 -0.28 -2.94
C LEU A 56 6.81 -1.39 -2.15
N LYS A 57 6.13 -1.96 -1.16
CA LYS A 57 6.63 -3.12 -0.41
C LYS A 57 6.77 -4.36 -1.29
N ALA A 58 5.72 -4.73 -2.04
CA ALA A 58 5.70 -5.93 -2.88
C ALA A 58 6.78 -5.91 -3.97
N HIS A 59 7.13 -4.73 -4.48
CA HIS A 59 8.22 -4.54 -5.44
C HIS A 59 9.60 -4.37 -4.77
N GLY A 60 9.69 -4.39 -3.44
CA GLY A 60 10.95 -4.13 -2.73
C GLY A 60 11.50 -2.72 -2.94
N ARG A 61 10.63 -1.79 -3.42
CA ARG A 61 11.04 -0.41 -3.74
C ARG A 61 11.20 0.45 -2.49
N ALA A 62 10.40 0.17 -1.46
CA ALA A 62 10.47 0.89 -0.20
C ALA A 62 10.45 -0.06 0.99
N THR A 63 11.07 0.35 2.09
CA THR A 63 10.87 -0.25 3.40
C THR A 63 9.63 0.36 4.05
N VAL A 64 8.66 -0.46 4.40
CA VAL A 64 7.47 -0.01 5.15
C VAL A 64 7.75 -0.13 6.63
N ALA A 65 7.65 0.98 7.38
CA ALA A 65 7.91 1.01 8.81
C ALA A 65 6.72 1.62 9.59
N GLY A 66 6.46 1.12 10.77
CA GLY A 66 5.35 1.59 11.59
C GLY A 66 4.56 0.47 12.22
N THR A 67 3.23 0.60 12.24
CA THR A 67 2.32 -0.43 12.71
C THR A 67 1.41 -0.91 11.58
N ARG A 68 0.78 -2.08 11.76
CA ARG A 68 -0.19 -2.62 10.79
C ARG A 68 -1.24 -1.57 10.43
N THR A 69 -1.54 -1.44 9.15
CA THR A 69 -2.53 -0.50 8.63
C THR A 69 -3.98 -0.96 8.88
N PHE A 70 -4.93 -0.13 8.56
CA PHE A 70 -6.36 -0.33 8.89
C PHE A 70 -7.00 -1.56 8.24
N GLY A 71 -6.67 -1.86 6.99
CA GLY A 71 -7.30 -2.95 6.25
C GLY A 71 -8.58 -2.55 5.50
N LYS A 72 -8.62 -1.35 4.90
CA LYS A 72 -9.73 -0.90 4.05
C LYS A 72 -9.46 -1.23 2.58
N GLY A 73 -9.70 -2.47 2.21
CA GLY A 73 -9.48 -2.99 0.86
C GLY A 73 -10.75 -3.11 0.00
N SER A 74 -11.83 -2.39 0.32
CA SER A 74 -13.08 -2.45 -0.44
C SER A 74 -13.32 -1.22 -1.32
N VAL A 75 -13.75 -1.45 -2.56
CA VAL A 75 -14.27 -0.42 -3.46
C VAL A 75 -15.77 -0.27 -3.23
N GLN A 76 -16.21 0.95 -2.96
CA GLN A 76 -17.62 1.25 -2.76
C GLN A 76 -18.13 2.14 -3.89
N THR A 77 -19.22 1.72 -4.52
CA THR A 77 -19.92 2.48 -5.55
C THR A 77 -21.21 3.06 -4.96
N VAL A 78 -21.42 4.34 -5.17
CA VAL A 78 -22.67 5.03 -4.80
C VAL A 78 -23.55 5.08 -6.05
N MET A 79 -24.71 4.46 -5.97
CA MET A 79 -25.71 4.42 -7.05
C MET A 79 -26.90 5.30 -6.67
N PRO A 80 -27.12 6.42 -7.38
CA PRO A 80 -28.29 7.26 -7.14
C PRO A 80 -29.58 6.52 -7.51
N LEU A 81 -30.62 6.74 -6.73
CA LEU A 81 -31.98 6.23 -6.93
C LEU A 81 -32.94 7.38 -7.17
N SER A 82 -34.15 7.04 -7.64
CA SER A 82 -35.27 8.00 -7.73
C SER A 82 -35.59 8.59 -6.35
N GLY A 83 -36.02 9.87 -6.34
CA GLY A 83 -36.39 10.55 -5.08
C GLY A 83 -35.22 11.06 -4.24
N GLY A 84 -33.99 11.17 -4.79
CA GLY A 84 -32.84 11.73 -4.09
C GLY A 84 -32.13 10.78 -3.12
N ALA A 85 -32.58 9.53 -3.02
CA ALA A 85 -31.91 8.49 -2.27
C ALA A 85 -30.69 7.93 -3.04
N ALA A 86 -29.81 7.22 -2.35
CA ALA A 86 -28.69 6.49 -2.97
C ALA A 86 -28.40 5.20 -2.23
N ILE A 87 -27.91 4.19 -2.97
CA ILE A 87 -27.38 2.96 -2.40
C ILE A 87 -25.86 2.99 -2.50
N LYS A 88 -25.19 2.65 -1.41
CA LYS A 88 -23.74 2.45 -1.33
C LYS A 88 -23.44 0.96 -1.24
N LEU A 89 -22.80 0.41 -2.26
CA LEU A 89 -22.51 -1.02 -2.36
C LEU A 89 -21.00 -1.26 -2.47
N THR A 90 -20.51 -2.32 -1.83
CA THR A 90 -19.17 -2.83 -2.11
C THR A 90 -19.20 -3.61 -3.41
N THR A 91 -18.48 -3.14 -4.42
CA THR A 91 -18.45 -3.73 -5.75
C THR A 91 -17.19 -4.54 -6.05
N SER A 92 -16.07 -4.22 -5.38
CA SER A 92 -14.78 -4.90 -5.58
C SER A 92 -13.94 -4.92 -4.31
N ARG A 93 -12.89 -5.74 -4.33
CA ARG A 93 -11.84 -5.76 -3.30
C ARG A 93 -10.48 -5.52 -3.94
N TYR A 94 -9.63 -4.78 -3.23
CA TYR A 94 -8.26 -4.52 -3.62
C TYR A 94 -7.32 -5.65 -3.17
N TYR A 95 -6.35 -5.94 -4.03
CA TYR A 95 -5.27 -6.89 -3.82
C TYR A 95 -3.94 -6.24 -4.15
N THR A 96 -2.94 -6.51 -3.36
CA THR A 96 -1.55 -6.12 -3.58
C THR A 96 -0.96 -6.85 -4.80
N PRO A 97 0.21 -6.43 -5.32
CA PRO A 97 0.86 -7.09 -6.46
C PRO A 97 1.14 -8.57 -6.24
N ASP A 98 1.48 -8.98 -5.03
CA ASP A 98 1.69 -10.38 -4.63
C ASP A 98 0.38 -11.17 -4.42
N GLY A 99 -0.78 -10.51 -4.61
CA GLY A 99 -2.10 -11.14 -4.55
C GLY A 99 -2.73 -11.19 -3.16
N ALA A 100 -2.12 -10.59 -2.13
CA ALA A 100 -2.70 -10.54 -0.81
C ALA A 100 -3.91 -9.59 -0.75
N SER A 101 -4.94 -9.95 0.02
CA SER A 101 -6.11 -9.09 0.23
C SER A 101 -5.79 -8.00 1.24
N ILE A 102 -6.10 -6.74 0.90
CA ILE A 102 -6.01 -5.62 1.84
C ILE A 102 -7.18 -5.64 2.84
N GLN A 103 -8.34 -6.15 2.42
CA GLN A 103 -9.58 -6.08 3.22
C GLN A 103 -9.50 -6.91 4.50
N GLY A 104 -9.54 -6.23 5.65
CA GLY A 104 -9.51 -6.82 6.98
C GLY A 104 -8.09 -7.20 7.45
N GLU A 105 -7.14 -7.30 6.53
CA GLU A 105 -5.75 -7.72 6.81
C GLU A 105 -4.81 -6.51 7.00
N GLY A 106 -5.00 -5.46 6.19
CA GLY A 106 -4.08 -4.33 6.14
C GLY A 106 -2.70 -4.71 5.59
N ILE A 107 -1.79 -3.75 5.64
CA ILE A 107 -0.38 -3.95 5.29
C ILE A 107 0.42 -4.11 6.59
N VAL A 108 1.12 -5.22 6.70
CA VAL A 108 2.07 -5.46 7.80
C VAL A 108 3.38 -4.75 7.45
N PRO A 109 3.93 -3.89 8.30
CA PRO A 109 5.19 -3.23 8.02
C PRO A 109 6.38 -4.22 8.01
N ASP A 110 7.48 -3.85 7.35
CA ASP A 110 8.74 -4.59 7.39
C ASP A 110 9.47 -4.36 8.71
N VAL A 111 9.32 -3.15 9.26
CA VAL A 111 9.88 -2.75 10.53
C VAL A 111 8.74 -2.33 11.45
N ASP A 112 8.49 -3.14 12.48
CA ASP A 112 7.45 -2.86 13.48
C ASP A 112 7.94 -1.79 14.46
N LEU A 113 7.14 -0.73 14.64
CA LEU A 113 7.39 0.38 15.55
C LEU A 113 6.25 0.53 16.58
N THR A 114 5.53 -0.55 16.90
CA THR A 114 4.34 -0.51 17.79
C THR A 114 4.65 0.13 19.14
N ASP A 115 5.79 -0.21 19.72
CA ASP A 115 6.22 0.29 21.05
C ASP A 115 7.08 1.57 20.98
N ALA A 116 7.23 2.14 19.79
CA ALA A 116 8.06 3.32 19.61
C ALA A 116 7.27 4.61 19.96
N PRO A 117 7.88 5.58 20.68
CA PRO A 117 7.29 6.90 20.85
C PRO A 117 6.98 7.55 19.48
N ALA A 118 5.95 8.41 19.42
CA ALA A 118 5.49 9.02 18.17
C ALA A 118 6.61 9.74 17.38
N ASP A 119 7.54 10.37 18.07
CA ASP A 119 8.71 11.04 17.48
C ASP A 119 9.82 10.08 17.07
N ALA A 120 9.81 8.84 17.56
CA ALA A 120 10.79 7.82 17.21
C ALA A 120 10.58 7.23 15.81
N ALA A 121 9.36 7.27 15.29
CA ALA A 121 9.07 6.75 13.95
C ALA A 121 9.85 7.49 12.86
N LEU A 122 9.91 8.83 12.92
CA LEU A 122 10.68 9.63 11.97
C LEU A 122 12.19 9.35 12.10
N ARG A 123 12.71 9.32 13.33
CA ARG A 123 14.14 8.98 13.57
C ARG A 123 14.48 7.55 13.13
N ALA A 124 13.55 6.62 13.25
CA ALA A 124 13.73 5.27 12.73
C ALA A 124 13.80 5.26 11.20
N ALA A 125 12.90 6.00 10.52
CA ALA A 125 12.93 6.16 9.07
C ALA A 125 14.25 6.79 8.58
N GLU A 126 14.73 7.83 9.22
CA GLU A 126 16.01 8.47 8.89
C GLU A 126 17.19 7.48 9.02
N ARG A 127 17.20 6.66 10.07
CA ARG A 127 18.23 5.59 10.22
C ARG A 127 18.13 4.53 9.12
N LEU A 128 16.91 4.14 8.73
CA LEU A 128 16.70 3.17 7.66
C LEU A 128 17.17 3.70 6.31
N LEU A 129 16.99 5.00 6.03
CA LEU A 129 17.49 5.65 4.82
C LEU A 129 19.03 5.72 4.77
N GLN A 130 19.69 5.79 5.92
CA GLN A 130 21.15 5.84 6.04
C GLN A 130 21.80 4.45 6.10
N ALA A 131 21.02 3.39 6.29
CA ALA A 131 21.55 2.03 6.37
C ALA A 131 22.07 1.56 5.01
N PRO A 132 23.24 0.90 4.94
CA PRO A 132 23.76 0.38 3.67
C PRO A 132 22.78 -0.68 3.09
N PRO A 133 22.68 -0.78 1.75
CA PRO A 133 21.71 -1.65 1.06
C PRO A 133 21.74 -3.14 1.47
N LEU A 134 22.83 -3.61 2.02
CA LEU A 134 23.05 -5.01 2.43
C LEU A 134 22.14 -5.49 3.58
N LEU A 135 21.61 -4.60 4.40
CA LEU A 135 20.73 -4.97 5.52
C LEU A 135 19.27 -5.17 5.10
N LEU A 136 18.89 -4.71 3.90
CA LEU A 136 17.52 -4.84 3.36
C LEU A 136 17.31 -6.15 2.59
N GLN A 137 18.37 -6.85 2.18
CA GLN A 137 18.30 -8.10 1.39
C GLN A 137 18.23 -9.39 2.23
N THR A 138 18.39 -9.34 3.54
CA THR A 138 18.56 -10.55 4.37
C THR A 138 17.26 -11.11 4.95
N ARG A 139 16.08 -10.63 4.53
CA ARG A 139 14.77 -11.15 5.01
C ARG A 139 13.85 -11.75 3.94
N ALA A 140 14.39 -12.06 2.76
CA ALA A 140 13.67 -12.83 1.76
C ALA A 140 14.17 -14.29 1.77
N ARG A 141 13.73 -15.09 2.74
CA ARG A 141 13.67 -16.56 2.68
C ARG A 141 12.52 -17.07 3.52
#